data_88112c7854ecc6de2516dbeca1a7189b
#
_entry.id   88112c7854ecc6de2516dbeca1a7189b
#
_cell.length_a   1.000
_cell.length_b   1.000
_cell.length_c   1.000
_cell.angle_alpha   90.00
_cell.angle_beta   90.00
_cell.angle_gamma   90.00
#
_symmetry.space_group_name_H-M   'P 1'
#
loop_
_entity.id
_entity.type
_entity.pdbx_description
1 polymer ?
#
loop_
_entity_poly.entity_id
_entity_poly.type
_entity_poly.pdbx_seq_one_letter_code
_entity_poly.pdbx_strand_id
1 'polypeptide(L)'
;MNIVVITGASSGMGREFAMQLDRGLHSVDEFWLIARRGSRLKEIASGMQHTVKILPLDLTNEADMTVLTESLEEEKPVVRMLINCAGYGMMGDFTAVPIKEQTGEVDLNCRALLEVTYGCLPYMRAKSRIIQLASSAAFLPQPGFSVYAATKSFVLSFSKALRAELKERQIYVTAVCPGPVKTEFFEVAEHYASTLAMKQYTMVEADRVVKDALRASSKNRPMSVCSLPIQAFWAMTRLLPQDPVICLVQKMREKGTEVIEEEKESE
;
A
#
# COMPACT_ATOMS: atom_id res chain seq x y z
N MET A 1 25.94 -7.43 -2.02
CA MET A 1 24.68 -8.22 -1.93
C MET A 1 23.55 -7.38 -2.50
N ASN A 2 22.73 -7.92 -3.41
CA ASN A 2 21.54 -7.29 -3.96
C ASN A 2 20.32 -7.73 -3.15
N ILE A 3 19.53 -6.78 -2.67
CA ILE A 3 18.35 -7.11 -1.85
C ILE A 3 17.04 -6.54 -2.40
N VAL A 4 15.94 -7.17 -2.00
CA VAL A 4 14.59 -6.64 -2.08
C VAL A 4 14.09 -6.34 -0.66
N VAL A 5 13.60 -5.14 -0.41
CA VAL A 5 12.99 -4.74 0.87
C VAL A 5 11.48 -4.65 0.69
N ILE A 6 10.72 -5.34 1.53
CA ILE A 6 9.25 -5.36 1.46
C ILE A 6 8.68 -5.06 2.84
N THR A 7 7.98 -3.94 2.98
CA THR A 7 7.21 -3.63 4.19
C THR A 7 5.79 -4.18 4.10
N GLY A 8 5.18 -4.49 5.26
CA GLY A 8 3.85 -5.11 5.29
C GLY A 8 3.83 -6.54 4.72
N ALA A 9 4.97 -7.24 4.75
CA ALA A 9 5.17 -8.53 4.09
C ALA A 9 4.38 -9.69 4.71
N SER A 10 3.79 -9.54 5.91
CA SER A 10 3.15 -10.66 6.64
C SER A 10 1.78 -11.10 6.10
N SER A 11 1.16 -10.35 5.19
CA SER A 11 -0.16 -10.68 4.62
C SER A 11 -0.45 -9.92 3.32
N GLY A 12 -1.60 -10.23 2.72
CA GLY A 12 -2.15 -9.49 1.60
C GLY A 12 -1.17 -9.26 0.44
N MET A 13 -1.14 -8.03 -0.07
CA MET A 13 -0.29 -7.67 -1.21
C MET A 13 1.21 -7.75 -0.89
N GLY A 14 1.64 -7.44 0.35
CA GLY A 14 3.06 -7.52 0.71
C GLY A 14 3.59 -8.96 0.66
N ARG A 15 2.83 -9.92 1.20
CA ARG A 15 3.11 -11.36 1.06
C ARG A 15 3.15 -11.77 -0.41
N GLU A 16 2.19 -11.32 -1.19
CA GLU A 16 2.09 -11.68 -2.60
C GLU A 16 3.26 -11.12 -3.42
N PHE A 17 3.71 -9.88 -3.14
CA PHE A 17 4.94 -9.34 -3.73
C PHE A 17 6.15 -10.21 -3.41
N ALA A 18 6.33 -10.65 -2.15
CA ALA A 18 7.42 -11.53 -1.77
C ALA A 18 7.40 -12.81 -2.58
N MET A 19 6.25 -13.48 -2.67
CA MET A 19 6.10 -14.77 -3.36
C MET A 19 6.28 -14.67 -4.87
N GLN A 20 5.76 -13.62 -5.53
CA GLN A 20 5.91 -13.47 -6.99
C GLN A 20 7.34 -13.08 -7.37
N LEU A 21 7.98 -12.21 -6.58
CA LEU A 21 9.37 -11.82 -6.82
C LEU A 21 10.34 -12.98 -6.56
N ASP A 22 10.12 -13.77 -5.51
CA ASP A 22 10.94 -14.95 -5.21
C ASP A 22 10.97 -15.93 -6.38
N ARG A 23 9.83 -16.12 -7.07
CA ARG A 23 9.72 -17.02 -8.22
C ARG A 23 10.31 -16.47 -9.52
N GLY A 24 10.36 -15.15 -9.66
CA GLY A 24 10.65 -14.49 -10.94
C GLY A 24 11.88 -13.60 -10.99
N LEU A 25 12.55 -13.34 -9.87
CA LEU A 25 13.66 -12.39 -9.78
C LEU A 25 14.96 -13.08 -9.34
N HIS A 26 15.70 -13.63 -10.30
CA HIS A 26 16.92 -14.41 -10.05
C HIS A 26 18.20 -13.55 -9.83
N SER A 27 18.11 -12.23 -9.94
CA SER A 27 19.26 -11.30 -9.81
C SER A 27 19.40 -10.68 -8.43
N VAL A 28 18.74 -11.23 -7.44
CA VAL A 28 18.69 -10.79 -6.04
C VAL A 28 19.24 -11.89 -5.15
N ASP A 29 20.01 -11.52 -4.15
CA ASP A 29 20.63 -12.46 -3.23
C ASP A 29 19.74 -12.73 -2.02
N GLU A 30 19.02 -11.70 -1.53
CA GLU A 30 18.26 -11.80 -0.30
C GLU A 30 17.00 -10.91 -0.30
N PHE A 31 15.96 -11.35 0.41
CA PHE A 31 14.74 -10.59 0.69
C PHE A 31 14.71 -10.14 2.15
N TRP A 32 14.49 -8.86 2.39
CA TRP A 32 14.23 -8.31 3.72
C TRP A 32 12.73 -8.13 3.89
N LEU A 33 12.12 -9.00 4.70
CA LEU A 33 10.69 -8.99 4.96
C LEU A 33 10.40 -8.29 6.28
N ILE A 34 9.67 -7.17 6.22
CA ILE A 34 9.39 -6.29 7.36
C ILE A 34 7.90 -6.29 7.67
N ALA A 35 7.53 -6.66 8.89
CA ALA A 35 6.20 -6.54 9.46
C ALA A 35 6.23 -6.88 10.96
N ARG A 36 5.20 -6.48 11.72
CA ARG A 36 5.09 -6.76 13.16
C ARG A 36 4.97 -8.25 13.50
N ARG A 37 4.31 -9.03 12.64
CA ARG A 37 3.98 -10.46 12.89
C ARG A 37 5.13 -11.38 12.47
N GLY A 38 6.15 -11.50 13.31
CA GLY A 38 7.35 -12.30 13.03
C GLY A 38 7.07 -13.78 12.74
N SER A 39 6.08 -14.41 13.37
CA SER A 39 5.70 -15.80 13.09
C SER A 39 5.22 -16.00 11.64
N ARG A 40 4.40 -15.06 11.12
CA ARG A 40 3.95 -15.08 9.73
C ARG A 40 5.09 -14.82 8.74
N LEU A 41 6.04 -13.96 9.10
CA LEU A 41 7.23 -13.76 8.27
C LEU A 41 8.08 -15.03 8.17
N LYS A 42 8.22 -15.79 9.28
CA LYS A 42 8.91 -17.07 9.29
C LYS A 42 8.22 -18.11 8.41
N GLU A 43 6.89 -18.18 8.48
CA GLU A 43 6.10 -19.08 7.62
C GLU A 43 6.30 -18.75 6.13
N ILE A 44 6.23 -17.47 5.76
CA ILE A 44 6.46 -17.02 4.37
C ILE A 44 7.88 -17.36 3.92
N ALA A 45 8.87 -17.04 4.75
CA ALA A 45 10.28 -17.30 4.46
C ALA A 45 10.58 -18.80 4.24
N SER A 46 9.90 -19.70 4.98
CA SER A 46 10.08 -21.15 4.82
C SER A 46 9.63 -21.68 3.45
N GLY A 47 8.77 -20.95 2.74
CA GLY A 47 8.30 -21.29 1.39
C GLY A 47 9.04 -20.58 0.26
N MET A 48 10.01 -19.73 0.58
CA MET A 48 10.80 -18.97 -0.40
C MET A 48 12.08 -19.71 -0.79
N GLN A 49 12.53 -19.48 -2.03
CA GLN A 49 13.76 -20.07 -2.60
C GLN A 49 15.01 -19.26 -2.24
N HIS A 50 14.86 -17.94 -2.13
CA HIS A 50 15.96 -17.04 -1.78
C HIS A 50 16.16 -16.97 -0.27
N THR A 51 17.35 -16.53 0.14
CA THR A 51 17.63 -16.16 1.53
C THR A 51 16.69 -15.03 1.97
N VAL A 52 16.21 -15.12 3.22
CA VAL A 52 15.28 -14.14 3.77
C VAL A 52 15.78 -13.64 5.11
N LYS A 53 15.99 -12.33 5.21
CA LYS A 53 16.16 -11.62 6.49
C LYS A 53 14.79 -11.23 7.01
N ILE A 54 14.45 -11.74 8.18
CA ILE A 54 13.17 -11.48 8.85
C ILE A 54 13.36 -10.32 9.83
N LEU A 55 12.62 -9.24 9.62
CA LEU A 55 12.65 -8.03 10.44
C LEU A 55 11.26 -7.80 11.06
N PRO A 56 11.02 -8.34 12.27
CA PRO A 56 9.74 -8.20 12.95
C PRO A 56 9.63 -6.82 13.61
N LEU A 57 9.42 -5.76 12.82
CA LEU A 57 9.46 -4.36 13.23
C LEU A 57 8.09 -3.70 13.13
N ASP A 58 7.79 -2.82 14.08
CA ASP A 58 6.72 -1.82 13.98
C ASP A 58 7.31 -0.52 13.41
N LEU A 59 7.01 -0.24 12.15
CA LEU A 59 7.54 0.92 11.44
C LEU A 59 7.04 2.27 11.99
N THR A 60 6.11 2.27 12.94
CA THR A 60 5.68 3.48 13.66
C THR A 60 6.50 3.73 14.93
N ASN A 61 7.35 2.78 15.31
CA ASN A 61 8.21 2.85 16.49
C ASN A 61 9.63 3.30 16.09
N GLU A 62 10.16 4.33 16.74
CA GLU A 62 11.49 4.89 16.44
C GLU A 62 12.63 3.89 16.67
N ALA A 63 12.54 3.08 17.74
CA ALA A 63 13.58 2.08 18.03
C ALA A 63 13.62 1.00 16.94
N ASP A 64 12.45 0.55 16.44
CA ASP A 64 12.37 -0.43 15.37
C ASP A 64 12.85 0.16 14.02
N MET A 65 12.58 1.44 13.77
CA MET A 65 13.14 2.15 12.59
C MET A 65 14.66 2.25 12.68
N THR A 66 15.22 2.45 13.87
CA THR A 66 16.66 2.44 14.09
C THR A 66 17.28 1.08 13.74
N VAL A 67 16.64 -0.04 14.12
CA VAL A 67 17.08 -1.39 13.74
C VAL A 67 17.17 -1.56 12.21
N LEU A 68 16.21 -1.02 11.46
CA LEU A 68 16.24 -1.08 10.00
C LEU A 68 17.41 -0.26 9.43
N THR A 69 17.61 0.97 9.93
CA THR A 69 18.69 1.84 9.43
C THR A 69 20.06 1.30 9.78
N GLU A 70 20.27 0.81 11.00
CA GLU A 70 21.51 0.13 11.43
C GLU A 70 21.80 -1.10 10.57
N SER A 71 20.79 -1.94 10.29
CA SER A 71 20.93 -3.09 9.40
C SER A 71 21.41 -2.67 7.98
N LEU A 72 20.90 -1.55 7.45
CA LEU A 72 21.33 -1.02 6.17
C LEU A 72 22.77 -0.46 6.22
N GLU A 73 23.14 0.19 7.32
CA GLU A 73 24.48 0.76 7.53
C GLU A 73 25.55 -0.33 7.72
N GLU A 74 25.24 -1.38 8.44
CA GLU A 74 26.16 -2.51 8.70
C GLU A 74 26.41 -3.33 7.44
N GLU A 75 25.34 -3.75 6.75
CA GLU A 75 25.45 -4.65 5.61
C GLU A 75 25.74 -3.95 4.28
N LYS A 76 25.44 -2.66 4.18
CA LYS A 76 25.62 -1.83 2.97
C LYS A 76 25.19 -2.52 1.69
N PRO A 77 23.96 -3.06 1.65
CA PRO A 77 23.48 -3.81 0.50
C PRO A 77 23.24 -2.89 -0.69
N VAL A 78 22.99 -3.47 -1.86
CA VAL A 78 22.38 -2.77 -2.98
C VAL A 78 20.88 -3.04 -2.97
N VAL A 79 20.07 -2.06 -2.60
CA VAL A 79 18.62 -2.16 -2.64
C VAL A 79 18.14 -2.09 -4.09
N ARG A 80 17.88 -3.27 -4.68
CA ARG A 80 17.43 -3.37 -6.07
C ARG A 80 15.95 -3.03 -6.20
N MET A 81 15.17 -3.36 -5.16
CA MET A 81 13.76 -3.03 -5.12
C MET A 81 13.31 -2.72 -3.68
N LEU A 82 12.60 -1.62 -3.53
CA LEU A 82 11.88 -1.27 -2.31
C LEU A 82 10.38 -1.33 -2.59
N ILE A 83 9.63 -2.05 -1.74
CA ILE A 83 8.18 -2.16 -1.83
C ILE A 83 7.59 -1.70 -0.51
N ASN A 84 7.06 -0.49 -0.48
CA ASN A 84 6.32 0.05 0.65
C ASN A 84 4.86 -0.39 0.56
N CYS A 85 4.55 -1.50 1.23
CA CYS A 85 3.23 -2.13 1.23
C CYS A 85 2.55 -2.07 2.62
N ALA A 86 3.27 -1.70 3.69
CA ALA A 86 2.70 -1.49 5.00
C ALA A 86 1.68 -0.35 4.96
N GLY A 87 0.53 -0.58 5.59
CA GLY A 87 -0.53 0.43 5.67
C GLY A 87 -1.85 -0.19 6.10
N TYR A 88 -2.72 0.63 6.66
CA TYR A 88 -4.09 0.29 7.01
C TYR A 88 -4.98 1.52 6.85
N GLY A 89 -6.28 1.35 7.04
CA GLY A 89 -7.25 2.43 7.06
C GLY A 89 -8.44 2.06 7.92
N MET A 90 -9.13 3.05 8.46
CA MET A 90 -10.33 2.90 9.30
C MET A 90 -11.50 3.60 8.66
N MET A 91 -12.56 2.84 8.37
CA MET A 91 -13.81 3.36 7.82
C MET A 91 -14.73 3.81 8.96
N GLY A 92 -15.35 4.95 8.79
CA GLY A 92 -16.28 5.55 9.75
C GLY A 92 -16.30 7.07 9.61
N ASP A 93 -17.28 7.71 10.23
CA ASP A 93 -17.30 9.16 10.34
C ASP A 93 -16.10 9.65 11.15
N PHE A 94 -15.59 10.83 10.80
CA PHE A 94 -14.35 11.37 11.39
C PHE A 94 -14.40 11.40 12.92
N THR A 95 -15.56 11.73 13.49
CA THR A 95 -15.74 11.78 14.95
C THR A 95 -16.05 10.44 15.59
N ALA A 96 -16.45 9.42 14.81
CA ALA A 96 -16.76 8.09 15.30
C ALA A 96 -15.53 7.18 15.40
N VAL A 97 -14.51 7.42 14.58
CA VAL A 97 -13.24 6.68 14.63
C VAL A 97 -12.33 7.33 15.68
N PRO A 98 -11.78 6.59 16.65
CA PRO A 98 -10.87 7.14 17.65
C PRO A 98 -9.67 7.85 17.02
N ILE A 99 -9.30 9.02 17.57
CA ILE A 99 -8.20 9.83 17.02
C ILE A 99 -6.87 9.06 16.94
N LYS A 100 -6.60 8.18 17.89
CA LYS A 100 -5.39 7.34 17.89
C LYS A 100 -5.28 6.45 16.67
N GLU A 101 -6.40 5.88 16.21
CA GLU A 101 -6.44 5.06 15.00
C GLU A 101 -6.17 5.91 13.76
N GLN A 102 -6.77 7.09 13.69
CA GLN A 102 -6.61 8.01 12.56
C GLN A 102 -5.19 8.58 12.48
N THR A 103 -4.59 8.98 13.60
CA THR A 103 -3.18 9.42 13.63
C THR A 103 -2.23 8.27 13.30
N GLY A 104 -2.55 7.05 13.76
CA GLY A 104 -1.80 5.85 13.40
C GLY A 104 -1.82 5.54 11.89
N GLU A 105 -2.91 5.85 11.18
CA GLU A 105 -2.92 5.77 9.72
C GLU A 105 -1.90 6.73 9.09
N VAL A 106 -1.81 7.96 9.60
CA VAL A 106 -0.84 8.96 9.12
C VAL A 106 0.59 8.50 9.41
N ASP A 107 0.81 8.00 10.63
CA ASP A 107 2.13 7.50 11.05
C ASP A 107 2.59 6.34 10.17
N LEU A 108 1.76 5.34 9.93
CA LEU A 108 2.17 4.18 9.14
C LEU A 108 2.17 4.47 7.63
N ASN A 109 1.08 5.04 7.10
CA ASN A 109 0.91 5.20 5.66
C ASN A 109 1.76 6.33 5.07
N CYS A 110 2.14 7.34 5.89
CA CYS A 110 2.89 8.50 5.42
C CYS A 110 4.28 8.59 6.05
N ARG A 111 4.38 8.78 7.38
CA ARG A 111 5.66 8.99 8.06
C ARG A 111 6.59 7.79 7.90
N ALA A 112 6.16 6.59 8.26
CA ALA A 112 6.97 5.38 8.13
C ALA A 112 7.38 5.10 6.67
N LEU A 113 6.47 5.32 5.70
CA LEU A 113 6.78 5.20 4.27
C LEU A 113 7.90 6.17 3.84
N LEU A 114 7.87 7.42 4.32
CA LEU A 114 8.93 8.39 4.05
C LEU A 114 10.27 7.93 4.65
N GLU A 115 10.28 7.57 5.92
CA GLU A 115 11.47 7.15 6.67
C GLU A 115 12.13 5.92 6.03
N VAL A 116 11.35 4.88 5.72
CA VAL A 116 11.84 3.69 5.01
C VAL A 116 12.40 4.04 3.63
N THR A 117 11.70 4.90 2.87
CA THR A 117 12.15 5.32 1.54
C THR A 117 13.47 6.10 1.66
N TYR A 118 13.54 7.04 2.60
CA TYR A 118 14.74 7.84 2.85
C TYR A 118 15.93 6.98 3.27
N GLY A 119 15.73 6.05 4.21
CA GLY A 119 16.78 5.14 4.69
C GLY A 119 17.31 4.19 3.60
N CYS A 120 16.43 3.69 2.72
CA CYS A 120 16.84 2.80 1.62
C CYS A 120 17.51 3.54 0.45
N LEU A 121 17.19 4.81 0.23
CA LEU A 121 17.60 5.55 -0.97
C LEU A 121 19.12 5.68 -1.18
N PRO A 122 19.98 5.85 -0.14
CA PRO A 122 21.43 5.84 -0.29
C PRO A 122 21.99 4.54 -0.83
N TYR A 123 21.32 3.43 -0.57
CA TYR A 123 21.74 2.08 -0.98
C TYR A 123 21.18 1.66 -2.35
N MET A 124 20.40 2.52 -3.00
CA MET A 124 19.86 2.26 -4.34
C MET A 124 20.84 2.71 -5.43
N ARG A 125 20.89 1.95 -6.52
CA ARG A 125 21.73 2.21 -7.69
C ARG A 125 20.86 2.42 -8.94
N ALA A 126 21.48 2.80 -10.05
CA ALA A 126 20.79 2.88 -11.33
C ALA A 126 20.03 1.58 -11.65
N LYS A 127 18.83 1.73 -12.19
CA LYS A 127 17.86 0.66 -12.48
C LYS A 127 17.18 0.02 -11.24
N SER A 128 17.46 0.51 -10.01
CA SER A 128 16.67 0.15 -8.84
C SER A 128 15.24 0.66 -8.97
N ARG A 129 14.30 0.05 -8.24
CA ARG A 129 12.86 0.33 -8.34
C ARG A 129 12.25 0.56 -6.97
N ILE A 130 11.32 1.50 -6.90
CA ILE A 130 10.49 1.76 -5.72
C ILE A 130 9.03 1.53 -6.13
N ILE A 131 8.33 0.69 -5.40
CA ILE A 131 6.89 0.48 -5.53
C ILE A 131 6.22 1.00 -4.27
N GLN A 132 5.31 1.97 -4.45
CA GLN A 132 4.57 2.60 -3.35
C GLN A 132 3.10 2.20 -3.41
N LEU A 133 2.57 1.57 -2.35
CA LEU A 133 1.16 1.19 -2.28
C LEU A 133 0.28 2.40 -1.90
N ALA A 134 -0.21 3.09 -2.95
CA ALA A 134 -1.30 4.04 -2.86
C ALA A 134 -2.66 3.29 -2.82
N SER A 135 -3.69 3.84 -3.43
CA SER A 135 -5.03 3.27 -3.56
C SER A 135 -5.81 4.05 -4.61
N SER A 136 -6.91 3.51 -5.12
CA SER A 136 -7.92 4.27 -5.86
C SER A 136 -8.57 5.36 -4.98
N ALA A 137 -8.53 5.21 -3.65
CA ALA A 137 -8.93 6.24 -2.70
C ALA A 137 -8.11 7.54 -2.81
N ALA A 138 -6.92 7.49 -3.44
CA ALA A 138 -6.11 8.65 -3.73
C ALA A 138 -6.67 9.55 -4.86
N PHE A 139 -7.69 9.11 -5.58
CA PHE A 139 -8.20 9.82 -6.75
C PHE A 139 -9.29 10.84 -6.41
N LEU A 140 -9.98 10.64 -5.29
CA LEU A 140 -11.09 11.47 -4.84
C LEU A 140 -11.18 11.44 -3.31
N PRO A 141 -11.44 12.59 -2.64
CA PRO A 141 -11.80 12.59 -1.22
C PRO A 141 -12.98 11.66 -0.93
N GLN A 142 -12.89 10.88 0.14
CA GLN A 142 -13.92 9.88 0.47
C GLN A 142 -14.54 10.16 1.84
N PRO A 143 -15.79 10.65 1.91
CA PRO A 143 -16.54 10.72 3.16
C PRO A 143 -16.61 9.34 3.83
N GLY A 144 -16.42 9.30 5.16
CA GLY A 144 -16.35 8.04 5.92
C GLY A 144 -15.06 7.25 5.75
N PHE A 145 -14.09 7.81 5.03
CA PHE A 145 -12.75 7.22 4.86
C PHE A 145 -11.71 8.33 4.60
N SER A 146 -11.96 9.49 5.22
CA SER A 146 -11.29 10.75 4.90
C SER A 146 -9.78 10.72 5.16
N VAL A 147 -9.36 10.22 6.31
CA VAL A 147 -7.93 10.15 6.67
C VAL A 147 -7.20 9.17 5.76
N TYR A 148 -7.75 7.97 5.57
CA TYR A 148 -7.15 7.01 4.65
C TYR A 148 -6.99 7.57 3.23
N ALA A 149 -8.06 8.15 2.66
CA ALA A 149 -8.00 8.74 1.33
C ALA A 149 -6.94 9.86 1.24
N ALA A 150 -6.83 10.69 2.27
CA ALA A 150 -5.81 11.72 2.38
C ALA A 150 -4.39 11.12 2.42
N THR A 151 -4.15 10.08 3.24
CA THR A 151 -2.84 9.40 3.29
C THR A 151 -2.46 8.78 1.94
N LYS A 152 -3.43 8.18 1.23
CA LYS A 152 -3.17 7.57 -0.08
C LYS A 152 -2.98 8.62 -1.19
N SER A 153 -3.62 9.78 -1.08
CA SER A 153 -3.35 10.94 -1.94
C SER A 153 -1.94 11.48 -1.72
N PHE A 154 -1.49 11.56 -0.46
CA PHE A 154 -0.11 11.87 -0.11
C PHE A 154 0.87 10.90 -0.79
N VAL A 155 0.67 9.58 -0.65
CA VAL A 155 1.53 8.55 -1.25
C VAL A 155 1.59 8.70 -2.76
N LEU A 156 0.45 8.92 -3.43
CA LEU A 156 0.39 9.09 -4.88
C LEU A 156 1.15 10.34 -5.33
N SER A 157 0.94 11.47 -4.65
CA SER A 157 1.61 12.75 -4.95
C SER A 157 3.11 12.64 -4.73
N PHE A 158 3.53 12.14 -3.57
CA PHE A 158 4.93 11.90 -3.23
C PHE A 158 5.62 10.99 -4.25
N SER A 159 4.99 9.87 -4.62
CA SER A 159 5.56 8.94 -5.61
C SER A 159 5.85 9.60 -6.96
N LYS A 160 4.96 10.49 -7.41
CA LYS A 160 5.13 11.22 -8.68
C LYS A 160 6.27 12.22 -8.62
N ALA A 161 6.36 12.99 -7.52
CA ALA A 161 7.42 13.96 -7.30
C ALA A 161 8.79 13.25 -7.20
N LEU A 162 8.88 12.24 -6.31
CA LEU A 162 10.10 11.46 -6.11
C LEU A 162 10.60 10.79 -7.41
N ARG A 163 9.67 10.33 -8.26
CA ARG A 163 10.04 9.78 -9.57
C ARG A 163 10.74 10.82 -10.45
N ALA A 164 10.31 12.07 -10.44
CA ALA A 164 10.93 13.13 -11.20
C ALA A 164 12.33 13.49 -10.65
N GLU A 165 12.46 13.57 -9.33
CA GLU A 165 13.73 13.85 -8.65
C GLU A 165 14.79 12.76 -8.89
N LEU A 166 14.35 11.49 -8.93
CA LEU A 166 15.26 10.35 -9.10
C LEU A 166 15.58 10.00 -10.55
N LYS A 167 15.08 10.76 -11.51
CA LYS A 167 15.25 10.50 -12.95
C LYS A 167 16.72 10.41 -13.36
N GLU A 168 17.53 11.37 -12.95
CA GLU A 168 18.99 11.42 -13.28
C GLU A 168 19.74 10.24 -12.63
N ARG A 169 19.29 9.76 -11.47
CA ARG A 169 19.84 8.57 -10.83
C ARG A 169 19.35 7.25 -11.47
N GLN A 170 18.46 7.32 -12.44
CA GLN A 170 17.82 6.16 -13.10
C GLN A 170 17.14 5.21 -12.08
N ILE A 171 16.55 5.76 -11.02
CA ILE A 171 15.73 5.01 -10.06
C ILE A 171 14.27 5.23 -10.41
N TYR A 172 13.53 4.12 -10.57
CA TYR A 172 12.16 4.17 -11.09
C TYR A 172 11.14 4.00 -9.96
N VAL A 173 10.24 4.96 -9.84
CA VAL A 173 9.15 4.91 -8.85
C VAL A 173 7.83 4.60 -9.55
N THR A 174 7.07 3.65 -9.00
CA THR A 174 5.73 3.25 -9.47
C THR A 174 4.75 3.31 -8.31
N ALA A 175 3.71 4.14 -8.40
CA ALA A 175 2.58 4.13 -7.49
C ALA A 175 1.58 3.05 -7.91
N VAL A 176 1.17 2.19 -6.99
CA VAL A 176 0.14 1.17 -7.22
C VAL A 176 -1.16 1.68 -6.62
N CYS A 177 -2.18 1.82 -7.46
CA CYS A 177 -3.49 2.37 -7.09
C CYS A 177 -4.59 1.32 -7.32
N PRO A 178 -4.67 0.29 -6.48
CA PRO A 178 -5.72 -0.72 -6.59
C PRO A 178 -7.07 -0.16 -6.15
N GLY A 179 -8.15 -0.75 -6.67
CA GLY A 179 -9.45 -0.72 -6.03
C GLY A 179 -9.49 -1.65 -4.81
N PRO A 180 -10.67 -2.07 -4.36
CA PRO A 180 -10.81 -3.07 -3.32
C PRO A 180 -10.08 -4.38 -3.67
N VAL A 181 -9.23 -4.87 -2.76
CA VAL A 181 -8.45 -6.10 -2.92
C VAL A 181 -8.83 -7.07 -1.82
N LYS A 182 -9.07 -8.32 -2.16
CA LYS A 182 -9.41 -9.39 -1.22
C LYS A 182 -8.19 -9.72 -0.34
N THR A 183 -8.15 -9.13 0.84
CA THR A 183 -7.08 -9.26 1.84
C THR A 183 -7.65 -9.01 3.23
N GLU A 184 -6.86 -9.28 4.28
CA GLU A 184 -7.19 -8.94 5.69
C GLU A 184 -7.44 -7.42 5.91
N PHE A 185 -7.16 -6.56 4.93
CA PHE A 185 -7.30 -5.11 5.04
C PHE A 185 -8.72 -4.70 5.47
N PHE A 186 -9.75 -5.33 4.90
CA PHE A 186 -11.13 -4.98 5.20
C PHE A 186 -11.60 -5.45 6.57
N GLU A 187 -11.01 -6.53 7.11
CA GLU A 187 -11.28 -6.98 8.49
C GLU A 187 -10.89 -5.91 9.51
N VAL A 188 -9.83 -5.15 9.22
CA VAL A 188 -9.38 -4.02 10.03
C VAL A 188 -10.14 -2.75 9.69
N ALA A 189 -10.29 -2.44 8.41
CA ALA A 189 -10.86 -1.19 7.93
C ALA A 189 -12.34 -1.01 8.30
N GLU A 190 -13.12 -2.09 8.29
CA GLU A 190 -14.56 -2.08 8.53
C GLU A 190 -14.92 -2.22 10.03
N HIS A 191 -13.99 -1.97 10.93
CA HIS A 191 -14.25 -2.09 12.37
C HIS A 191 -15.33 -1.12 12.89
N TYR A 192 -15.42 0.09 12.36
CA TYR A 192 -16.37 1.12 12.79
C TYR A 192 -17.52 1.35 11.78
N ALA A 193 -17.34 0.99 10.54
CA ALA A 193 -18.37 1.10 9.52
C ALA A 193 -18.09 0.18 8.33
N SER A 194 -19.11 -0.27 7.65
CA SER A 194 -19.01 -1.13 6.46
C SER A 194 -19.27 -0.34 5.17
N THR A 195 -18.57 -0.71 4.08
CA THR A 195 -18.73 -0.12 2.74
C THR A 195 -19.22 -1.18 1.76
N LEU A 196 -20.45 -1.58 1.82
CA LEU A 196 -20.90 -2.81 1.18
C LEU A 196 -21.16 -2.77 -0.31
N ALA A 197 -21.76 -1.73 -0.86
CA ALA A 197 -22.33 -1.80 -2.20
C ALA A 197 -21.30 -1.85 -3.34
N MET A 198 -20.20 -1.07 -3.26
CA MET A 198 -19.22 -0.98 -4.34
C MET A 198 -18.13 -2.06 -4.27
N LYS A 199 -17.90 -2.62 -3.07
CA LYS A 199 -16.89 -3.65 -2.78
C LYS A 199 -17.15 -4.94 -3.56
N GLN A 200 -18.40 -5.41 -3.58
CA GLN A 200 -18.77 -6.69 -4.19
C GLN A 200 -18.51 -6.75 -5.70
N TYR A 201 -18.68 -5.63 -6.40
CA TYR A 201 -18.55 -5.57 -7.87
C TYR A 201 -17.15 -5.24 -8.38
N THR A 202 -16.24 -4.76 -7.52
CA THR A 202 -14.93 -4.26 -7.94
C THR A 202 -13.76 -4.95 -7.27
N MET A 203 -14.01 -5.91 -6.38
CA MET A 203 -12.98 -6.63 -5.65
C MET A 203 -12.11 -7.47 -6.58
N VAL A 204 -10.80 -7.35 -6.41
CA VAL A 204 -9.78 -8.05 -7.20
C VAL A 204 -8.89 -8.87 -6.28
N GLU A 205 -8.43 -10.02 -6.74
CA GLU A 205 -7.45 -10.85 -6.00
C GLU A 205 -6.08 -10.17 -5.95
N ALA A 206 -5.35 -10.38 -4.85
CA ALA A 206 -4.06 -9.73 -4.61
C ALA A 206 -2.99 -10.12 -5.66
N ASP A 207 -3.02 -11.38 -6.11
CA ASP A 207 -2.09 -11.91 -7.11
C ASP A 207 -2.13 -11.11 -8.43
N ARG A 208 -3.33 -10.78 -8.89
CA ARG A 208 -3.54 -10.00 -10.11
C ARG A 208 -3.02 -8.56 -9.95
N VAL A 209 -3.33 -7.92 -8.82
CA VAL A 209 -2.86 -6.56 -8.54
C VAL A 209 -1.33 -6.51 -8.51
N VAL A 210 -0.70 -7.45 -7.82
CA VAL A 210 0.76 -7.53 -7.72
C VAL A 210 1.40 -7.82 -9.07
N LYS A 211 0.85 -8.75 -9.86
CA LYS A 211 1.32 -9.03 -11.22
C LYS A 211 1.28 -7.79 -12.11
N ASP A 212 0.18 -7.04 -12.07
CA ASP A 212 0.05 -5.80 -12.85
C ASP A 212 1.01 -4.71 -12.35
N ALA A 213 1.23 -4.61 -11.03
CA ALA A 213 2.17 -3.67 -10.42
C ALA A 213 3.61 -3.98 -10.82
N LEU A 214 4.04 -5.24 -10.77
CA LEU A 214 5.36 -5.67 -11.20
C LEU A 214 5.58 -5.44 -12.70
N ARG A 215 4.57 -5.72 -13.52
CA ARG A 215 4.59 -5.43 -14.96
C ARG A 215 4.67 -3.92 -15.24
N ALA A 216 3.94 -3.10 -14.51
CA ALA A 216 4.03 -1.64 -14.64
C ALA A 216 5.41 -1.13 -14.24
N SER A 217 5.93 -1.60 -13.10
CA SER A 217 7.27 -1.26 -12.63
C SER A 217 8.35 -1.69 -13.64
N SER A 218 8.31 -2.93 -14.17
CA SER A 218 9.29 -3.41 -15.16
C SER A 218 9.31 -2.55 -16.44
N LYS A 219 8.16 -1.99 -16.83
CA LYS A 219 8.01 -1.07 -17.96
C LYS A 219 8.23 0.40 -17.60
N ASN A 220 8.74 0.69 -16.41
CA ASN A 220 8.99 2.03 -15.90
C ASN A 220 7.75 2.95 -15.92
N ARG A 221 6.55 2.39 -15.75
CA ARG A 221 5.31 3.17 -15.69
C ARG A 221 5.21 3.91 -14.35
N PRO A 222 4.76 5.17 -14.33
CA PRO A 222 4.66 5.95 -13.09
C PRO A 222 3.55 5.44 -12.16
N MET A 223 2.56 4.74 -12.73
CA MET A 223 1.39 4.28 -11.98
C MET A 223 0.90 2.94 -12.54
N SER A 224 0.39 2.10 -11.63
CA SER A 224 -0.35 0.88 -11.92
C SER A 224 -1.78 1.00 -11.38
N VAL A 225 -2.76 0.88 -12.27
CA VAL A 225 -4.19 0.84 -11.93
C VAL A 225 -4.75 -0.47 -12.45
N CYS A 226 -5.03 -1.38 -11.54
CA CYS A 226 -5.60 -2.68 -11.88
C CYS A 226 -7.11 -2.55 -12.10
N SER A 227 -7.64 -3.18 -13.12
CA SER A 227 -9.04 -3.23 -13.55
C SER A 227 -9.57 -2.00 -14.31
N LEU A 228 -10.41 -2.28 -15.31
CA LEU A 228 -11.04 -1.25 -16.15
C LEU A 228 -11.96 -0.31 -15.39
N PRO A 229 -12.81 -0.78 -14.41
CA PRO A 229 -13.64 0.13 -13.63
C PRO A 229 -12.84 1.17 -12.86
N ILE A 230 -11.70 0.79 -12.27
CA ILE A 230 -10.84 1.72 -11.51
C ILE A 230 -10.09 2.67 -12.46
N GLN A 231 -9.72 2.23 -13.66
CA GLN A 231 -9.17 3.13 -14.68
C GLN A 231 -10.21 4.15 -15.15
N ALA A 232 -11.46 3.74 -15.36
CA ALA A 232 -12.54 4.65 -15.70
C ALA A 232 -12.82 5.65 -14.56
N PHE A 233 -12.84 5.19 -13.30
CA PHE A 233 -12.95 6.04 -12.14
C PHE A 233 -11.83 7.08 -12.06
N TRP A 234 -10.59 6.66 -12.24
CA TRP A 234 -9.45 7.57 -12.31
C TRP A 234 -9.59 8.63 -13.41
N ALA A 235 -10.02 8.23 -14.62
CA ALA A 235 -10.24 9.17 -15.72
C ALA A 235 -11.37 10.16 -15.40
N MET A 236 -12.47 9.67 -14.83
CA MET A 236 -13.62 10.49 -14.42
C MET A 236 -13.20 11.55 -13.40
N THR A 237 -12.43 11.20 -12.36
CA THR A 237 -11.98 12.15 -11.33
C THR A 237 -11.01 13.21 -11.84
N ARG A 238 -10.50 13.04 -13.07
CA ARG A 238 -9.65 14.04 -13.75
C ARG A 238 -10.44 15.02 -14.61
N LEU A 239 -11.60 14.61 -15.08
CA LEU A 239 -12.41 15.39 -16.02
C LEU A 239 -13.55 16.13 -15.34
N LEU A 240 -14.08 15.61 -14.24
CA LEU A 240 -15.19 16.20 -13.52
C LEU A 240 -14.73 17.03 -12.32
N PRO A 241 -15.45 18.13 -11.98
CA PRO A 241 -15.27 18.81 -10.70
C PRO A 241 -15.45 17.84 -9.54
N GLN A 242 -14.63 17.97 -8.50
CA GLN A 242 -14.63 16.98 -7.40
C GLN A 242 -15.89 17.07 -6.52
N ASP A 243 -16.38 18.28 -6.22
CA ASP A 243 -17.48 18.48 -5.27
C ASP A 243 -18.77 17.73 -5.64
N PRO A 244 -19.27 17.78 -6.90
CA PRO A 244 -20.45 16.99 -7.29
C PRO A 244 -20.23 15.48 -7.13
N VAL A 245 -19.01 14.99 -7.42
CA VAL A 245 -18.68 13.55 -7.30
C VAL A 245 -18.60 13.15 -5.83
N ILE A 246 -18.04 13.98 -4.96
CA ILE A 246 -18.02 13.76 -3.50
C ILE A 246 -19.47 13.71 -2.96
N CYS A 247 -20.31 14.66 -3.36
CA CYS A 247 -21.72 14.69 -2.96
C CYS A 247 -22.46 13.42 -3.39
N LEU A 248 -22.19 12.91 -4.59
CA LEU A 248 -22.78 11.64 -5.07
C LEU A 248 -22.29 10.45 -4.23
N VAL A 249 -20.99 10.38 -3.93
CA VAL A 249 -20.41 9.32 -3.10
C VAL A 249 -21.01 9.34 -1.69
N GLN A 250 -21.19 10.53 -1.10
CA GLN A 250 -21.83 10.69 0.21
C GLN A 250 -23.28 10.17 0.20
N LYS A 251 -24.08 10.53 -0.80
CA LYS A 251 -25.46 10.04 -0.93
C LYS A 251 -25.55 8.52 -1.12
N MET A 252 -24.60 7.94 -1.87
CA MET A 252 -24.54 6.48 -2.04
C MET A 252 -24.19 5.77 -0.73
N ARG A 253 -23.32 6.38 0.09
CA ARG A 253 -22.95 5.87 1.40
C ARG A 253 -24.15 5.90 2.36
N GLU A 254 -24.87 7.00 2.44
CA GLU A 254 -26.07 7.16 3.29
C GLU A 254 -27.14 6.11 2.97
N LYS A 255 -27.45 5.91 1.69
CA LYS A 255 -28.38 4.86 1.27
C LYS A 255 -27.91 3.44 1.60
N GLY A 256 -26.60 3.18 1.51
CA GLY A 256 -26.04 1.88 1.87
C GLY A 256 -26.14 1.59 3.38
N THR A 257 -26.08 2.62 4.22
CA THR A 257 -26.25 2.50 5.67
C THR A 257 -27.71 2.21 6.05
N GLU A 258 -28.66 2.90 5.43
CA GLU A 258 -30.11 2.69 5.64
C GLU A 258 -30.53 1.24 5.34
N VAL A 259 -30.07 0.66 4.23
CA VAL A 259 -30.40 -0.73 3.85
C VAL A 259 -29.87 -1.75 4.89
N ILE A 260 -28.71 -1.51 5.47
CA ILE A 260 -28.11 -2.41 6.47
C ILE A 260 -28.85 -2.32 7.81
N GLU A 261 -29.32 -1.15 8.18
CA GLU A 261 -30.10 -0.95 9.41
C GLU A 261 -31.49 -1.64 9.28
N GLU A 262 -32.15 -1.51 8.13
CA GLU A 262 -33.40 -2.19 7.84
C GLU A 262 -33.27 -3.74 7.83
N GLU A 263 -32.15 -4.28 7.29
CA GLU A 263 -31.90 -5.73 7.34
C GLU A 263 -31.68 -6.25 8.77
N LYS A 264 -31.02 -5.47 9.64
CA LYS A 264 -30.77 -5.85 11.04
C LYS A 264 -32.00 -5.74 11.92
N GLU A 265 -32.94 -4.86 11.60
CA GLU A 265 -34.24 -4.75 12.33
C GLU A 265 -35.23 -5.83 11.90
N SER A 266 -34.99 -6.51 10.78
CA SER A 266 -35.84 -7.58 10.24
C SER A 266 -35.41 -9.00 10.65
N GLU A 267 -34.25 -9.16 11.28
CA GLU A 267 -33.75 -10.41 11.90
C GLU A 267 -34.05 -10.43 13.43
#